data_02c988869a24c53b0bc87b36a0471467
#
_entry.id   02c988869a24c53b0bc87b36a0471467
#
_cell.length_a   1.000
_cell.length_b   1.000
_cell.length_c   1.000
_cell.angle_alpha   90.00
_cell.angle_beta   90.00
_cell.angle_gamma   90.00
#
_symmetry.space_group_name_H-M   'P 1'
#
loop_
_entity.id
_entity.type
_entity.pdbx_description
1 polymer ?
#
loop_
_entity_poly.entity_id
_entity_poly.type
_entity_poly.pdbx_seq_one_letter_code
_entity_poly.pdbx_strand_id
1 'polypeptide(L)'
;MKKSVLAALAGIALLSTTPALAQGIGHTFFMRGSIVDADSTGTVICIGKADGAEVGQSLEVYRVKAAPGPGKGAPSYRRDLVGHVKIDHIFDDHFAHVRVTDGKPAKNDIVELARK
;
A
#
# COMPACT_ATOMS: atom_id res chain seq x y z
N MET A 1 0.29 -71.05 7.65
CA MET A 1 0.69 -70.31 7.66
C MET A 1 0.36 -69.13 7.46
N LYS A 2 0.15 -68.29 7.89
CA LYS A 2 -0.18 -67.21 7.69
C LYS A 2 0.59 -66.24 7.88
N LYS A 3 0.62 -65.37 7.32
CA LYS A 3 1.35 -64.42 7.36
C LYS A 3 0.73 -63.29 7.67
N SER A 4 0.99 -62.61 8.52
CA SER A 4 0.50 -61.43 8.76
C SER A 4 1.13 -60.40 8.13
N VAL A 5 0.46 -59.72 7.44
CA VAL A 5 0.95 -58.66 6.80
C VAL A 5 0.75 -57.48 7.61
N LEU A 6 1.76 -56.86 7.96
CA LEU A 6 1.68 -55.70 8.55
C LEU A 6 1.64 -54.63 7.69
N ALA A 7 0.70 -53.95 7.53
CA ALA A 7 0.63 -52.76 6.74
C ALA A 7 1.16 -51.68 7.54
N ALA A 8 2.24 -51.28 7.16
CA ALA A 8 2.78 -50.11 7.75
C ALA A 8 2.07 -48.94 7.29
N LEU A 9 1.38 -48.29 8.08
CA LEU A 9 0.87 -47.11 7.74
C LEU A 9 1.79 -46.08 7.93
N ALA A 10 2.29 -45.56 6.98
CA ALA A 10 3.11 -44.40 7.00
C ALA A 10 2.23 -43.23 7.25
N GLY A 11 2.32 -42.71 8.35
CA GLY A 11 1.62 -41.51 8.63
C GLY A 11 2.26 -40.39 7.86
N ILE A 12 1.57 -39.86 6.99
CA ILE A 12 2.05 -38.76 6.26
C ILE A 12 1.73 -37.54 7.02
N ALA A 13 2.70 -36.98 7.59
CA ALA A 13 2.52 -35.73 8.21
C ALA A 13 2.49 -34.67 7.15
N LEU A 14 1.36 -34.18 6.90
CA LEU A 14 1.29 -33.08 6.02
C LEU A 14 1.61 -31.83 6.73
N LEU A 15 2.76 -31.41 6.54
CA LEU A 15 3.13 -30.15 7.03
C LEU A 15 2.67 -29.14 6.09
N SER A 16 1.55 -28.62 6.30
CA SER A 16 1.15 -27.49 5.52
C SER A 16 1.75 -26.28 6.14
N THR A 17 2.76 -25.80 5.55
CA THR A 17 3.28 -24.54 5.92
C THR A 17 2.49 -23.50 5.18
N THR A 18 1.84 -22.67 5.92
CA THR A 18 1.20 -21.53 5.31
C THR A 18 2.07 -20.36 5.54
N PRO A 19 2.84 -19.96 4.57
CA PRO A 19 3.72 -18.89 4.82
C PRO A 19 3.10 -17.57 4.55
N ALA A 20 3.37 -16.72 5.34
CA ALA A 20 3.58 -15.33 4.94
C ALA A 20 2.40 -14.52 4.45
N LEU A 21 1.19 -14.92 4.76
CA LEU A 21 0.09 -14.04 4.50
C LEU A 21 0.19 -12.75 5.31
N ALA A 22 0.87 -12.83 6.43
CA ALA A 22 1.00 -11.67 7.28
C ALA A 22 1.87 -10.58 6.67
N GLN A 23 2.85 -10.93 5.87
CA GLN A 23 3.69 -9.93 5.24
C GLN A 23 2.97 -9.19 4.13
N GLY A 24 2.22 -9.89 3.33
CA GLY A 24 1.46 -9.27 2.29
C GLY A 24 0.35 -8.38 2.80
N ILE A 25 -0.29 -8.77 3.88
CA ILE A 25 -1.37 -7.98 4.46
C ILE A 25 -0.86 -6.66 5.00
N GLY A 26 0.30 -6.66 5.64
CA GLY A 26 0.85 -5.45 6.21
C GLY A 26 1.14 -4.39 5.15
N HIS A 27 1.76 -4.79 4.08
CA HIS A 27 2.10 -3.84 3.02
C HIS A 27 0.84 -3.32 2.31
N THR A 28 -0.13 -4.17 2.09
CA THR A 28 -1.35 -3.74 1.42
C THR A 28 -2.19 -2.82 2.29
N PHE A 29 -2.27 -3.12 3.58
CA PHE A 29 -3.11 -2.37 4.49
C PHE A 29 -2.53 -1.00 4.84
N PHE A 30 -1.22 -0.89 4.86
CA PHE A 30 -0.57 0.34 5.29
C PHE A 30 0.24 1.01 4.18
N MET A 31 -0.16 0.75 2.93
CA MET A 31 0.51 1.37 1.81
C MET A 31 0.36 2.89 1.90
N ARG A 32 1.48 3.55 2.03
CA ARG A 32 1.52 4.98 2.21
C ARG A 32 2.82 5.53 1.65
N GLY A 33 2.74 6.65 1.00
CA GLY A 33 3.89 7.32 0.45
C GLY A 33 3.59 8.78 0.20
N SER A 34 4.36 9.41 -0.65
CA SER A 34 4.14 10.80 -1.00
C SER A 34 4.30 11.00 -2.49
N ILE A 35 3.77 12.09 -2.98
CA ILE A 35 3.99 12.51 -4.35
C ILE A 35 5.37 13.17 -4.40
N VAL A 36 6.26 12.59 -5.17
CA VAL A 36 7.63 13.09 -5.27
C VAL A 36 7.80 14.03 -6.45
N ASP A 37 6.93 13.93 -7.43
CA ASP A 37 6.95 14.80 -8.59
C ASP A 37 5.56 14.88 -9.20
N ALA A 38 5.17 16.07 -9.61
CA ALA A 38 3.87 16.28 -10.24
C ALA A 38 4.04 17.43 -11.23
N ASP A 39 4.40 17.09 -12.44
CA ASP A 39 4.60 18.07 -13.49
C ASP A 39 3.77 17.73 -14.72
N SER A 40 4.02 18.41 -15.81
CA SER A 40 3.29 18.20 -17.05
C SER A 40 3.51 16.83 -17.66
N THR A 41 4.57 16.14 -17.28
CA THR A 41 4.87 14.81 -17.81
C THR A 41 4.23 13.70 -16.99
N GLY A 42 3.73 14.00 -15.81
CA GLY A 42 3.01 13.02 -14.99
C GLY A 42 3.25 13.21 -13.51
N THR A 43 2.66 12.32 -12.77
CA THR A 43 2.75 12.31 -11.30
C THR A 43 3.44 11.04 -10.84
N VAL A 44 4.47 11.18 -10.03
CA VAL A 44 5.25 10.06 -9.53
C VAL A 44 5.12 9.99 -8.02
N ILE A 45 4.94 8.80 -7.52
CA ILE A 45 4.79 8.56 -6.08
C ILE A 45 5.91 7.65 -5.59
N CYS A 46 6.26 7.76 -4.31
CA CYS A 46 7.25 6.89 -3.71
C CYS A 46 6.61 5.64 -3.11
N ILE A 47 5.79 4.99 -3.88
CA ILE A 47 5.22 3.68 -3.59
C ILE A 47 5.55 2.82 -4.79
N GLY A 48 6.12 1.68 -4.57
CA GLY A 48 6.50 0.80 -5.66
C GLY A 48 6.20 -0.66 -5.36
N LYS A 49 6.87 -1.52 -6.09
CA LYS A 49 6.60 -2.95 -6.01
C LYS A 49 6.84 -3.50 -4.61
N ALA A 50 7.86 -3.03 -3.92
CA ALA A 50 8.17 -3.50 -2.57
C ALA A 50 7.08 -3.14 -1.56
N ASP A 51 6.29 -2.11 -1.86
CA ASP A 51 5.19 -1.69 -0.99
C ASP A 51 3.88 -2.40 -1.31
N GLY A 52 3.89 -3.29 -2.27
CA GLY A 52 2.68 -3.99 -2.69
C GLY A 52 1.87 -3.25 -3.75
N ALA A 53 2.48 -2.29 -4.44
CA ALA A 53 1.78 -1.54 -5.48
C ALA A 53 1.39 -2.42 -6.66
N GLU A 54 0.20 -2.21 -7.17
CA GLU A 54 -0.28 -2.90 -8.35
C GLU A 54 -0.95 -1.91 -9.28
N VAL A 55 -0.78 -2.11 -10.57
CA VAL A 55 -1.42 -1.28 -11.57
C VAL A 55 -2.93 -1.39 -11.43
N GLY A 56 -3.61 -0.27 -11.46
CA GLY A 56 -5.06 -0.21 -11.29
C GLY A 56 -5.53 0.13 -9.90
N GLN A 57 -4.64 0.14 -8.91
CA GLN A 57 -5.02 0.52 -7.56
C GLN A 57 -5.34 2.00 -7.47
N SER A 58 -6.40 2.32 -6.73
CA SER A 58 -6.77 3.71 -6.44
C SER A 58 -6.21 4.11 -5.09
N LEU A 59 -5.63 5.28 -5.05
CA LEU A 59 -5.06 5.83 -3.83
C LEU A 59 -5.72 7.17 -3.52
N GLU A 60 -5.89 7.44 -2.23
CA GLU A 60 -6.37 8.71 -1.77
C GLU A 60 -5.20 9.65 -1.54
N VAL A 61 -5.37 10.90 -1.87
CA VAL A 61 -4.31 11.91 -1.73
C VAL A 61 -4.72 12.90 -0.67
N TYR A 62 -3.86 13.11 0.30
CA TYR A 62 -4.10 14.01 1.42
C TYR A 62 -3.04 15.08 1.51
N ARG A 63 -3.46 16.25 1.90
CA ARG A 63 -2.52 17.36 2.16
C ARG A 63 -2.58 17.70 3.64
N VAL A 64 -1.41 17.81 4.25
CA VAL A 64 -1.33 18.20 5.64
C VAL A 64 -1.32 19.71 5.71
N LYS A 65 -2.20 20.25 6.52
CA LYS A 65 -2.31 21.69 6.72
C LYS A 65 -2.20 22.02 8.19
N ALA A 66 -1.51 23.09 8.48
CA ALA A 66 -1.50 23.62 9.84
C ALA A 66 -2.86 24.25 10.14
N ALA A 67 -3.32 24.07 11.33
CA ALA A 67 -4.58 24.64 11.79
C ALA A 67 -4.36 25.25 13.17
N PRO A 68 -5.20 26.20 13.59
CA PRO A 68 -5.09 26.74 14.95
C PRO A 68 -5.32 25.62 15.94
N GLY A 69 -4.41 25.49 16.89
CA GLY A 69 -4.56 24.51 17.97
C GLY A 69 -5.55 24.96 19.00
N PRO A 70 -5.97 24.05 19.87
CA PRO A 70 -6.93 24.38 20.91
C PRO A 70 -6.36 25.22 22.05
N GLY A 71 -5.07 25.51 22.03
CA GLY A 71 -4.43 26.29 23.07
C GLY A 71 -3.41 27.25 22.50
N LYS A 72 -2.94 28.17 23.33
CA LYS A 72 -1.93 29.12 22.90
C LYS A 72 -0.61 28.41 22.65
N GLY A 73 -0.06 28.60 21.46
CA GLY A 73 1.28 28.15 21.16
C GLY A 73 1.44 26.72 20.69
N ALA A 74 0.36 25.95 20.58
CA ALA A 74 0.44 24.57 20.08
C ALA A 74 -0.15 24.47 18.70
N PRO A 75 0.66 24.32 17.66
CA PRO A 75 0.09 24.14 16.32
C PRO A 75 -0.59 22.78 16.23
N SER A 76 -1.67 22.75 15.54
CA SER A 76 -2.39 21.55 15.23
C SER A 76 -2.29 21.31 13.72
N TYR A 77 -2.39 20.08 13.30
CA TYR A 77 -2.33 19.72 11.90
C TYR A 77 -3.51 18.86 11.52
N ARG A 78 -4.03 19.08 10.34
CA ARG A 78 -5.11 18.25 9.82
C ARG A 78 -4.76 17.74 8.44
N ARG A 79 -5.41 16.68 8.06
CA ARG A 79 -5.24 16.08 6.74
C ARG A 79 -6.50 16.34 5.94
N ASP A 80 -6.36 17.00 4.82
CA ASP A 80 -7.47 17.26 3.91
C ASP A 80 -7.34 16.34 2.70
N LEU A 81 -8.42 15.68 2.33
CA LEU A 81 -8.46 14.88 1.12
C LEU A 81 -8.47 15.85 -0.06
N VAL A 82 -7.47 15.77 -0.92
CA VAL A 82 -7.32 16.68 -2.04
C VAL A 82 -7.52 16.02 -3.39
N GLY A 83 -7.66 14.72 -3.43
CA GLY A 83 -7.93 14.04 -4.68
C GLY A 83 -7.68 12.54 -4.60
N HIS A 84 -7.74 11.92 -5.76
CA HIS A 84 -7.49 10.49 -5.93
C HIS A 84 -6.59 10.28 -7.13
N VAL A 85 -5.76 9.26 -7.05
CA VAL A 85 -4.89 8.86 -8.15
C VAL A 85 -5.01 7.36 -8.36
N LYS A 86 -4.64 6.91 -9.54
CA LYS A 86 -4.65 5.50 -9.87
C LYS A 86 -3.29 5.12 -10.41
N ILE A 87 -2.72 4.04 -9.94
CA ILE A 87 -1.42 3.56 -10.40
C ILE A 87 -1.59 3.04 -11.82
N ASP A 88 -0.83 3.58 -12.74
CA ASP A 88 -0.84 3.13 -14.13
C ASP A 88 0.47 2.50 -14.58
N HIS A 89 1.57 2.72 -13.87
CA HIS A 89 2.83 2.10 -14.19
C HIS A 89 3.73 2.03 -12.95
N ILE A 90 4.37 0.90 -12.73
CA ILE A 90 5.29 0.72 -11.62
C ILE A 90 6.70 0.70 -12.20
N PHE A 91 7.53 1.66 -11.77
CA PHE A 91 8.89 1.78 -12.27
C PHE A 91 9.82 0.74 -11.64
N ASP A 92 9.75 0.60 -10.33
CA ASP A 92 10.65 -0.28 -9.61
C ASP A 92 10.08 -0.58 -8.22
N ASP A 93 10.92 -0.99 -7.30
CA ASP A 93 10.50 -1.34 -5.94
C ASP A 93 10.02 -0.13 -5.13
N HIS A 94 10.40 1.07 -5.54
CA HIS A 94 10.17 2.26 -4.73
C HIS A 94 9.27 3.32 -5.36
N PHE A 95 9.10 3.31 -6.67
CA PHE A 95 8.40 4.38 -7.37
C PHE A 95 7.39 3.86 -8.37
N ALA A 96 6.32 4.60 -8.53
CA ALA A 96 5.29 4.32 -9.51
C ALA A 96 4.76 5.61 -10.12
N HIS A 97 4.27 5.51 -11.32
CA HIS A 97 3.56 6.59 -12.00
C HIS A 97 2.07 6.43 -11.73
N VAL A 98 1.40 7.53 -11.47
CA VAL A 98 -0.03 7.52 -11.23
C VAL A 98 -0.71 8.54 -12.12
N ARG A 99 -2.00 8.30 -12.38
CA ARG A 99 -2.85 9.22 -13.10
C ARG A 99 -3.82 9.83 -12.11
N VAL A 100 -3.97 11.13 -12.15
CA VAL A 100 -4.93 11.83 -11.30
C VAL A 100 -6.33 11.52 -11.82
N THR A 101 -7.19 10.99 -10.97
CA THR A 101 -8.56 10.69 -11.33
C THR A 101 -9.52 11.78 -10.90
N ASP A 102 -9.20 12.48 -9.82
CA ASP A 102 -9.96 13.66 -9.43
C ASP A 102 -9.12 14.53 -8.51
N GLY A 103 -9.51 15.76 -8.33
CA GLY A 103 -8.84 16.70 -7.43
C GLY A 103 -7.58 17.31 -8.02
N LYS A 104 -6.80 17.88 -7.16
CA LYS A 104 -5.56 18.55 -7.55
C LYS A 104 -4.39 18.14 -6.66
N PRO A 105 -3.92 16.91 -6.79
CA PRO A 105 -2.73 16.49 -6.07
C PRO A 105 -1.51 17.32 -6.45
N ALA A 106 -0.62 17.50 -5.51
CA ALA A 106 0.60 18.26 -5.71
C ALA A 106 1.78 17.56 -5.06
N LYS A 107 2.97 18.00 -5.41
CA LYS A 107 4.19 17.49 -4.82
C LYS A 107 4.14 17.62 -3.31
N ASN A 108 4.63 16.62 -2.63
CA ASN A 108 4.66 16.47 -1.16
C ASN A 108 3.32 16.08 -0.53
N ASP A 109 2.28 15.90 -1.30
CA ASP A 109 1.05 15.36 -0.76
C ASP A 109 1.24 13.87 -0.41
N ILE A 110 0.46 13.39 0.54
CA ILE A 110 0.53 12.01 1.01
C ILE A 110 -0.44 11.17 0.20
N VAL A 111 0.01 10.00 -0.22
CA VAL A 111 -0.85 9.04 -0.91
C VAL A 111 -1.01 7.80 -0.03
N GLU A 112 -2.23 7.30 0.03
CA GLU A 112 -2.55 6.11 0.82
C GLU A 112 -3.53 5.23 0.05
N LEU A 113 -3.45 3.94 0.28
CA LEU A 113 -4.42 3.02 -0.30
C LEU A 113 -5.82 3.38 0.18
N ALA A 114 -6.74 3.51 -0.76
CA ALA A 114 -8.11 3.86 -0.41
C ALA A 114 -8.72 2.78 0.47
N ARG A 115 -9.31 3.18 1.57
CA ARG A 115 -9.99 2.26 2.46
C ARG A 115 -11.39 2.02 1.95
N LYS A 116 -11.74 0.78 1.92
CA LYS A 116 -13.12 0.43 1.60
C LYS A 116 -13.99 0.49 2.83
#